data_0aeb9861abc15841d0e6168f2ab9f74e
#
_entry.id   0aeb9861abc15841d0e6168f2ab9f74e
#
_cell.length_a   1.000
_cell.length_b   1.000
_cell.length_c   1.000
_cell.angle_alpha   90.00
_cell.angle_beta   90.00
_cell.angle_gamma   90.00
#
_symmetry.space_group_name_H-M   'P 1'
#
loop_
_entity.id
_entity.type
_entity.pdbx_description
1 polymer ?
#
loop_
_entity_poly.entity_id
_entity_poly.type
_entity_poly.pdbx_seq_one_letter_code
_entity_poly.pdbx_strand_id
1 'polypeptide(L)'
;MSCVCCSIFLYADDILLISPSVSGLQILVDACERELNEIDMRVNVKKSSCIRFGPRFDAKCADIVSAFGGPIVWVNCCRYLGVFFVSARIFQCCFHIAKSRFFRGFNCVFGKVGRFASEEVVIALLKAKCLPILLYATEAV
;
A
#
# COMPACT_ATOMS: atom_id res chain seq x y z
N MET A 1 -14.45 -12.61 26.16
CA MET A 1 -13.40 -13.05 25.23
C MET A 1 -12.83 -11.82 24.57
N SER A 2 -11.63 -11.41 24.98
CA SER A 2 -10.94 -10.28 24.36
C SER A 2 -10.43 -10.74 23.00
N CYS A 3 -11.03 -10.22 21.93
CA CYS A 3 -10.50 -10.40 20.59
C CYS A 3 -9.19 -9.62 20.51
N VAL A 4 -8.06 -10.32 20.49
CA VAL A 4 -6.76 -9.71 20.18
C VAL A 4 -6.78 -9.38 18.69
N CYS A 5 -7.21 -8.16 18.37
CA CYS A 5 -7.04 -7.65 17.01
C CYS A 5 -5.54 -7.41 16.80
N CYS A 6 -4.94 -8.18 15.92
CA CYS A 6 -3.59 -7.88 15.44
C CYS A 6 -3.68 -6.56 14.66
N SER A 7 -3.10 -5.51 15.21
CA SER A 7 -3.24 -4.14 14.71
C SER A 7 -1.95 -3.60 14.08
N ILE A 8 -0.87 -4.39 14.12
CA ILE A 8 0.48 -3.99 13.67
C ILE A 8 1.02 -5.07 12.75
N PHE A 9 1.42 -4.65 11.55
CA PHE A 9 2.08 -5.50 10.56
C PHE A 9 3.42 -4.87 10.19
N LEU A 10 4.46 -5.69 10.19
CA LEU A 10 5.82 -5.27 9.89
C LEU A 10 6.28 -5.97 8.61
N TYR A 11 6.82 -5.20 7.67
CA TYR A 11 7.45 -5.72 6.47
C TYR A 11 8.70 -4.88 6.14
N ALA A 12 9.88 -5.45 6.39
CA ALA A 12 11.15 -4.74 6.32
C ALA A 12 11.09 -3.41 7.11
N ASP A 13 11.25 -2.27 6.45
CA ASP A 13 11.21 -0.94 7.04
C ASP A 13 9.78 -0.35 7.13
N ASP A 14 8.79 -1.04 6.54
CA ASP A 14 7.41 -0.55 6.49
C ASP A 14 6.60 -1.09 7.68
N ILE A 15 5.93 -0.19 8.41
CA ILE A 15 5.04 -0.50 9.52
C ILE A 15 3.62 -0.11 9.14
N LEU A 16 2.70 -1.08 9.14
CA LEU A 16 1.28 -0.85 8.94
C LEU A 16 0.54 -0.96 10.27
N LEU A 17 -0.09 0.14 10.67
CA LEU A 17 -0.93 0.21 11.87
C LEU A 17 -2.40 0.26 11.47
N ILE A 18 -3.22 -0.60 12.06
CA ILE A 18 -4.66 -0.68 11.77
C ILE A 18 -5.44 -0.47 13.08
N SER A 19 -6.38 0.47 13.06
CA SER A 19 -7.25 0.74 14.19
C SER A 19 -8.67 1.10 13.75
N PRO A 20 -9.70 0.70 14.50
CA PRO A 20 -11.08 1.07 14.21
C PRO A 20 -11.40 2.53 14.57
N SER A 21 -10.52 3.21 15.32
CA SER A 21 -10.72 4.60 15.74
C SER A 21 -9.45 5.44 15.62
N VAL A 22 -9.64 6.75 15.47
CA VAL A 22 -8.53 7.72 15.38
C VAL A 22 -7.72 7.74 16.69
N SER A 23 -8.41 7.74 17.83
CA SER A 23 -7.75 7.68 19.15
C SER A 23 -6.96 6.38 19.36
N GLY A 24 -7.51 5.24 18.93
CA GLY A 24 -6.79 3.98 18.95
C GLY A 24 -5.56 3.98 18.03
N LEU A 25 -5.66 4.63 16.87
CA LEU A 25 -4.52 4.78 15.96
C LEU A 25 -3.42 5.64 16.59
N GLN A 26 -3.78 6.74 17.27
CA GLN A 26 -2.80 7.57 17.99
C GLN A 26 -2.08 6.76 19.08
N ILE A 27 -2.79 5.96 19.85
CA ILE A 27 -2.17 5.09 20.87
C ILE A 27 -1.17 4.11 20.25
N LEU A 28 -1.51 3.53 19.08
CA LEU A 28 -0.60 2.63 18.36
C LEU A 28 0.63 3.36 17.84
N VAL A 29 0.47 4.57 17.32
CA VAL A 29 1.61 5.41 16.88
C VAL A 29 2.53 5.72 18.04
N ASP A 30 1.98 6.18 19.17
CA ASP A 30 2.75 6.51 20.38
C ASP A 30 3.50 5.29 20.94
N ALA A 31 2.85 4.12 20.93
CA ALA A 31 3.50 2.88 21.34
C ALA A 31 4.64 2.48 20.38
N CYS A 32 4.39 2.55 19.08
CA CYS A 32 5.37 2.24 18.07
C CYS A 32 6.59 3.16 18.16
N GLU A 33 6.39 4.46 18.35
CA GLU A 33 7.47 5.43 18.50
C GLU A 33 8.32 5.22 19.77
N ARG A 34 7.72 4.78 20.85
CA ARG A 34 8.47 4.42 22.07
C ARG A 34 9.40 3.25 21.83
N GLU A 35 8.90 2.15 21.24
CA GLU A 35 9.68 0.97 20.93
C GLU A 35 10.80 1.29 19.91
N LEU A 36 10.50 2.09 18.87
CA LEU A 36 11.49 2.51 17.89
C LEU A 36 12.59 3.37 18.52
N ASN A 37 12.24 4.24 19.46
CA ASN A 37 13.23 5.10 20.14
C ASN A 37 14.19 4.30 21.02
N GLU A 38 13.79 3.14 21.55
CA GLU A 38 14.67 2.25 22.32
C GLU A 38 15.80 1.65 21.46
N ILE A 39 15.59 1.57 20.15
CA ILE A 39 16.56 1.07 19.17
C ILE A 39 17.12 2.18 18.28
N ASP A 40 17.08 3.44 18.74
CA ASP A 40 17.54 4.62 18.02
C ASP A 40 16.92 4.84 16.63
N MET A 41 15.71 4.33 16.41
CA MET A 41 14.94 4.51 15.18
C MET A 41 13.81 5.54 15.37
N ARG A 42 13.40 6.16 14.28
CA ARG A 42 12.31 7.16 14.27
C ARG A 42 11.39 7.00 13.09
N VAL A 43 10.11 7.30 13.31
CA VAL A 43 9.10 7.36 12.26
C VAL A 43 9.41 8.51 11.30
N ASN A 44 9.46 8.23 10.01
CA ASN A 44 9.61 9.25 8.99
C ASN A 44 8.23 9.82 8.62
N VAL A 45 7.81 10.90 9.29
CA VAL A 45 6.51 11.54 9.10
C VAL A 45 6.28 11.98 7.65
N LYS A 46 7.32 12.41 6.92
CA LYS A 46 7.18 12.84 5.51
C LYS A 46 6.84 11.69 4.56
N LYS A 47 7.22 10.45 4.93
CA LYS A 47 6.89 9.23 4.15
C LYS A 47 5.68 8.50 4.71
N SER A 48 5.26 8.83 5.92
CA SER A 48 4.10 8.23 6.59
C SER A 48 2.82 8.95 6.20
N SER A 49 1.73 8.19 6.10
CA SER A 49 0.42 8.75 5.78
C SER A 49 -0.68 7.92 6.44
N CYS A 50 -1.79 8.57 6.75
CA CYS A 50 -3.00 7.93 7.25
C CYS A 50 -4.02 7.80 6.12
N ILE A 51 -4.70 6.67 6.04
CA ILE A 51 -5.81 6.45 5.11
C ILE A 51 -7.01 5.89 5.87
N ARG A 52 -8.21 6.18 5.39
CA ARG A 52 -9.44 5.78 6.07
C ARG A 52 -10.35 4.99 5.16
N PHE A 53 -10.94 3.95 5.73
CA PHE A 53 -11.98 3.16 5.11
C PHE A 53 -13.24 3.16 5.98
N GLY A 54 -14.39 2.98 5.36
CA GLY A 54 -15.66 2.87 6.08
C GLY A 54 -16.66 3.97 5.72
N PRO A 55 -17.86 3.95 6.34
CA PRO A 55 -18.96 4.86 5.98
C PRO A 55 -18.66 6.35 6.11
N ARG A 56 -17.67 6.70 6.93
CA ARG A 56 -17.22 8.09 7.16
C ARG A 56 -15.85 8.38 6.57
N PHE A 57 -15.49 7.74 5.45
CA PHE A 57 -14.17 7.85 4.82
C PHE A 57 -13.82 9.28 4.38
N ASP A 58 -14.80 10.08 4.03
CA ASP A 58 -14.70 11.47 3.57
C ASP A 58 -14.81 12.51 4.70
N ALA A 59 -15.18 12.09 5.92
CA ALA A 59 -15.33 13.01 7.03
C ALA A 59 -13.97 13.50 7.56
N LYS A 60 -13.88 14.76 7.95
CA LYS A 60 -12.67 15.32 8.57
C LYS A 60 -12.32 14.56 9.86
N CYS A 61 -11.08 14.11 9.96
CA CYS A 61 -10.53 13.46 11.15
C CYS A 61 -9.69 14.43 11.99
N ALA A 62 -9.52 14.09 13.26
CA ALA A 62 -8.46 14.68 14.06
C ALA A 62 -7.09 14.25 13.50
N ASP A 63 -6.12 15.12 13.64
CA ASP A 63 -4.76 14.84 13.18
C ASP A 63 -4.13 13.75 14.07
N ILE A 64 -3.38 12.86 13.45
CA ILE A 64 -2.48 11.94 14.12
C ILE A 64 -1.13 12.63 14.22
N VAL A 65 -0.58 12.69 15.42
CA VAL A 65 0.64 13.45 15.68
C VAL A 65 1.76 12.49 16.12
N SER A 66 2.89 12.58 15.45
CA SER A 66 4.13 11.95 15.88
C SER A 66 4.83 12.82 16.93
N ALA A 67 5.32 12.22 18.00
CA ALA A 67 6.05 12.93 19.06
C ALA A 67 7.32 13.63 18.55
N PHE A 68 7.94 13.09 17.51
CA PHE A 68 9.23 13.55 16.99
C PHE A 68 9.16 14.28 15.64
N GLY A 69 8.04 14.22 14.93
CA GLY A 69 7.97 14.70 13.54
C GLY A 69 6.75 15.57 13.19
N GLY A 70 5.82 15.76 14.11
CA GLY A 70 4.60 16.54 13.85
C GLY A 70 3.44 15.71 13.24
N PRO A 71 2.46 16.35 12.59
CA PRO A 71 1.25 15.67 12.13
C PRO A 71 1.52 14.75 10.93
N ILE A 72 0.93 13.55 10.99
CA ILE A 72 0.90 12.59 9.89
C ILE A 72 -0.32 12.90 9.01
N VAL A 73 -0.09 13.10 7.73
CA VAL A 73 -1.11 13.60 6.79
C VAL A 73 -2.14 12.52 6.47
N TRP A 74 -3.44 12.88 6.48
CA TRP A 74 -4.51 12.07 5.93
C TRP A 74 -4.53 12.18 4.41
N VAL A 75 -4.54 11.02 3.72
CA VAL A 75 -4.52 10.97 2.25
C VAL A 75 -5.69 10.15 1.72
N ASN A 76 -6.14 10.46 0.51
CA ASN A 76 -7.18 9.70 -0.17
C ASN A 76 -6.64 8.50 -0.94
N CYS A 77 -5.33 8.46 -1.15
CA CYS A 77 -4.66 7.36 -1.81
C CYS A 77 -3.25 7.20 -1.24
N CYS A 78 -2.88 5.99 -0.85
CA CYS A 78 -1.52 5.67 -0.43
C CYS A 78 -1.02 4.41 -1.14
N ARG A 79 0.29 4.30 -1.27
CA ARG A 79 0.94 3.11 -1.80
C ARG A 79 1.59 2.34 -0.66
N TYR A 80 1.24 1.06 -0.54
CA TYR A 80 1.85 0.14 0.41
C TYR A 80 2.18 -1.19 -0.28
N LEU A 81 3.40 -1.66 -0.17
CA LEU A 81 3.91 -2.89 -0.81
C LEU A 81 3.59 -2.98 -2.33
N GLY A 82 3.64 -1.84 -3.02
CA GLY A 82 3.39 -1.80 -4.46
C GLY A 82 1.92 -1.68 -4.88
N VAL A 83 0.99 -1.87 -3.97
CA VAL A 83 -0.46 -1.72 -4.17
C VAL A 83 -0.91 -0.31 -3.77
N PHE A 84 -1.86 0.25 -4.51
CA PHE A 84 -2.47 1.53 -4.20
C PHE A 84 -3.81 1.31 -3.49
N PHE A 85 -3.90 1.80 -2.26
CA PHE A 85 -5.13 1.82 -1.47
C PHE A 85 -5.83 3.15 -1.66
N VAL A 86 -7.15 3.12 -1.82
CA VAL A 86 -7.97 4.31 -2.01
C VAL A 86 -8.98 4.42 -0.87
N SER A 87 -9.02 5.60 -0.25
CA SER A 87 -10.01 5.91 0.79
C SER A 87 -11.42 5.79 0.23
N ALA A 88 -12.21 4.88 0.76
CA ALA A 88 -13.54 4.56 0.27
C ALA A 88 -14.42 3.97 1.38
N ARG A 89 -15.73 3.89 1.10
CA ARG A 89 -16.72 3.28 2.00
C ARG A 89 -16.44 1.79 2.28
N ILE A 90 -15.90 1.09 1.29
CA ILE A 90 -15.46 -0.31 1.39
C ILE A 90 -13.98 -0.33 1.07
N PHE A 91 -13.24 -1.26 1.67
CA PHE A 91 -11.83 -1.46 1.36
C PHE A 91 -11.61 -1.65 -0.16
N GLN A 92 -10.82 -0.79 -0.75
CA GLN A 92 -10.56 -0.79 -2.19
C GLN A 92 -9.08 -0.62 -2.50
N CYS A 93 -8.60 -1.45 -3.44
CA CYS A 93 -7.29 -1.33 -4.05
C CYS A 93 -7.41 -0.80 -5.47
N CYS A 94 -6.56 0.13 -5.85
CA CYS A 94 -6.50 0.65 -7.21
C CYS A 94 -5.48 -0.12 -8.05
N PHE A 95 -5.97 -0.98 -8.93
CA PHE A 95 -5.14 -1.72 -9.87
C PHE A 95 -4.88 -0.97 -11.19
N HIS A 96 -5.37 0.26 -11.34
CA HIS A 96 -5.24 1.02 -12.58
C HIS A 96 -3.77 1.19 -13.01
N ILE A 97 -2.87 1.45 -12.05
CA ILE A 97 -1.45 1.62 -12.32
C ILE A 97 -0.79 0.29 -12.73
N ALA A 98 -1.15 -0.81 -12.05
CA ALA A 98 -0.67 -2.14 -12.41
C ALA A 98 -1.13 -2.54 -13.82
N LYS A 99 -2.42 -2.32 -14.13
CA LYS A 99 -2.98 -2.53 -15.48
C LYS A 99 -2.26 -1.68 -16.53
N SER A 100 -2.05 -0.38 -16.26
CA SER A 100 -1.36 0.51 -17.20
C SER A 100 0.09 0.05 -17.46
N ARG A 101 0.81 -0.39 -16.44
CA ARG A 101 2.16 -0.95 -16.58
C ARG A 101 2.17 -2.26 -17.36
N PHE A 102 1.19 -3.14 -17.09
CA PHE A 102 1.02 -4.37 -17.83
C PHE A 102 0.80 -4.09 -19.33
N PHE A 103 -0.15 -3.24 -19.68
CA PHE A 103 -0.43 -2.91 -21.08
C PHE A 103 0.76 -2.22 -21.78
N ARG A 104 1.52 -1.40 -21.05
CA ARG A 104 2.75 -0.82 -21.59
C ARG A 104 3.79 -1.91 -21.90
N GLY A 105 4.02 -2.84 -20.98
CA GLY A 105 4.90 -3.99 -21.20
C GLY A 105 4.41 -4.88 -22.33
N PHE A 106 3.12 -5.19 -22.36
CA PHE A 106 2.47 -5.97 -23.41
C PHE A 106 2.69 -5.34 -24.80
N ASN A 107 2.37 -4.06 -24.95
CA ASN A 107 2.53 -3.34 -26.22
C ASN A 107 3.99 -3.28 -26.65
N CYS A 108 4.92 -3.14 -25.71
CA CYS A 108 6.35 -3.15 -26.01
C CYS A 108 6.82 -4.51 -26.53
N VAL A 109 6.41 -5.61 -25.92
CA VAL A 109 6.73 -6.98 -26.36
C VAL A 109 6.08 -7.24 -27.72
N PHE A 110 4.77 -7.03 -27.82
CA PHE A 110 4.00 -7.31 -29.01
C PHE A 110 4.45 -6.46 -30.22
N GLY A 111 4.71 -5.17 -29.99
CA GLY A 111 5.18 -4.28 -31.07
C GLY A 111 6.57 -4.64 -31.62
N LYS A 112 7.44 -5.21 -30.78
CA LYS A 112 8.81 -5.59 -31.21
C LYS A 112 8.89 -6.98 -31.83
N VAL A 113 8.12 -7.93 -31.32
CA VAL A 113 8.32 -9.37 -31.63
C VAL A 113 7.10 -9.99 -32.31
N GLY A 114 5.90 -9.41 -32.13
CA GLY A 114 4.63 -10.02 -32.56
C GLY A 114 4.47 -10.25 -34.04
N ARG A 115 5.32 -9.59 -34.89
CA ARG A 115 5.32 -9.78 -36.35
C ARG A 115 6.32 -10.83 -36.84
N PHE A 116 7.28 -11.20 -36.00
CA PHE A 116 8.41 -12.03 -36.41
C PHE A 116 8.54 -13.33 -35.61
N ALA A 117 7.95 -13.39 -34.43
CA ALA A 117 8.03 -14.54 -33.56
C ALA A 117 6.79 -15.44 -33.69
N SER A 118 6.95 -16.73 -33.42
CA SER A 118 5.83 -17.65 -33.30
C SER A 118 4.94 -17.26 -32.09
N GLU A 119 3.66 -17.66 -32.15
CA GLU A 119 2.71 -17.41 -31.09
C GLU A 119 3.19 -17.94 -29.71
N GLU A 120 3.86 -19.09 -29.72
CA GLU A 120 4.43 -19.69 -28.52
C GLU A 120 5.48 -18.81 -27.86
N VAL A 121 6.36 -18.20 -28.63
CA VAL A 121 7.40 -17.28 -28.14
C VAL A 121 6.78 -16.01 -27.57
N VAL A 122 5.78 -15.46 -28.25
CA VAL A 122 5.05 -14.28 -27.76
C VAL A 122 4.36 -14.58 -26.44
N ILE A 123 3.67 -15.71 -26.33
CA ILE A 123 3.00 -16.15 -25.09
C ILE A 123 4.02 -16.37 -23.96
N ALA A 124 5.16 -17.01 -24.25
CA ALA A 124 6.21 -17.22 -23.26
C ALA A 124 6.78 -15.90 -22.73
N LEU A 125 7.03 -14.93 -23.61
CA LEU A 125 7.48 -13.59 -23.21
C LEU A 125 6.43 -12.83 -22.38
N LEU A 126 5.16 -12.93 -22.73
CA LEU A 126 4.08 -12.31 -21.97
C LEU A 126 3.97 -12.92 -20.56
N LYS A 127 4.06 -14.25 -20.47
CA LYS A 127 4.06 -14.94 -19.18
C LYS A 127 5.27 -14.55 -18.32
N ALA A 128 6.46 -14.46 -18.91
CA ALA A 128 7.68 -14.19 -18.15
C ALA A 128 7.87 -12.71 -17.79
N LYS A 129 7.37 -11.76 -18.58
CA LYS A 129 7.65 -10.33 -18.41
C LYS A 129 6.45 -9.48 -18.02
N CYS A 130 5.25 -9.83 -18.49
CA CYS A 130 4.06 -9.00 -18.26
C CYS A 130 3.18 -9.49 -17.12
N LEU A 131 2.95 -10.80 -17.01
CA LEU A 131 2.13 -11.35 -15.94
C LEU A 131 2.66 -11.07 -14.54
N PRO A 132 3.97 -11.13 -14.24
CA PRO A 132 4.47 -10.80 -12.91
C PRO A 132 4.11 -9.39 -12.46
N ILE A 133 3.94 -8.44 -13.39
CA ILE A 133 3.54 -7.05 -13.06
C ILE A 133 2.11 -7.00 -12.49
N LEU A 134 1.20 -7.84 -13.02
CA LEU A 134 -0.17 -7.94 -12.50
C LEU A 134 -0.23 -8.78 -11.23
N LEU A 135 0.45 -9.93 -11.22
CA LEU A 135 0.40 -10.89 -10.11
C LEU A 135 1.03 -10.32 -8.84
N TYR A 136 2.11 -9.56 -8.96
CA TYR A 136 2.74 -8.90 -7.81
C TYR A 136 1.76 -8.01 -7.03
N ALA A 137 0.87 -7.33 -7.73
CA ALA A 137 -0.15 -6.49 -7.09
C ALA A 137 -1.30 -7.30 -6.46
N THR A 138 -1.55 -8.54 -6.92
CA THR A 138 -2.63 -9.40 -6.41
C THR A 138 -2.18 -10.33 -5.29
N GLU A 139 -0.90 -10.67 -5.22
CA GLU A 139 -0.33 -11.48 -4.13
C GLU A 139 -0.24 -10.73 -2.80
N ALA A 140 -0.29 -9.40 -2.83
CA ALA A 140 -0.22 -8.53 -1.66
C ALA A 140 -1.59 -8.20 -1.04
N VAL A 141 -2.69 -8.71 -1.59
CA VAL A 141 -4.09 -8.47 -1.19
C VAL A 141 -4.78 -9.77 -0.87
#